data_e3c188d6985255255e99c8e6271ddf3f
#
_entry.id   e3c188d6985255255e99c8e6271ddf3f
#
_cell.length_a   1.000
_cell.length_b   1.000
_cell.length_c   1.000
_cell.angle_alpha   90.00
_cell.angle_beta   90.00
_cell.angle_gamma   90.00
#
_symmetry.space_group_name_H-M   'P 1'
#
loop_
_entity.id
_entity.type
_entity.pdbx_description
1 polymer ?
#
loop_
_entity_poly.entity_id
_entity_poly.type
_entity_poly.pdbx_seq_one_letter_code
_entity_poly.pdbx_strand_id
1 'polypeptide(L)'
;MFRFLLISCLSLWGISAQAQVQILTSIKPLQLIAAAVQEGYGQPQVLLPPGASPHYFVLRPSDAKRLGQADMFYWIGPDLENFLPKLLQKRSQLSVAVQDLPELQLQHFADPHEHQHEHEHEQQNTHTAQLVEHDHAHLPGAIDAHLWLLPHNARVIAQRIGADLTE
;
A
#
# COMPACT_ATOMS: atom_id res chain seq x y z
N MET A 1 -41.34 -40.30 47.64
CA MET A 1 -40.03 -40.21 47.04
C MET A 1 -40.17 -39.51 45.69
N PHE A 2 -40.04 -38.15 45.64
CA PHE A 2 -40.14 -37.36 44.42
C PHE A 2 -38.68 -37.10 43.91
N ARG A 3 -38.37 -37.64 42.75
CA ARG A 3 -37.11 -37.39 42.04
C ARG A 3 -37.31 -36.14 41.21
N PHE A 4 -36.70 -35.03 41.62
CA PHE A 4 -36.56 -33.81 40.83
C PHE A 4 -35.48 -34.02 39.77
N LEU A 5 -35.89 -34.10 38.50
CA LEU A 5 -35.06 -34.11 37.33
C LEU A 5 -34.73 -32.64 36.97
N LEU A 6 -33.57 -32.15 37.38
CA LEU A 6 -33.04 -30.86 37.01
C LEU A 6 -32.47 -30.95 35.57
N ILE A 7 -33.28 -30.51 34.61
CA ILE A 7 -32.83 -30.33 33.23
C ILE A 7 -32.06 -29.01 33.18
N SER A 8 -30.74 -29.11 33.24
CA SER A 8 -29.84 -27.97 33.00
C SER A 8 -29.81 -27.69 31.50
N CYS A 9 -30.55 -26.68 31.05
CA CYS A 9 -30.41 -26.10 29.72
C CYS A 9 -29.07 -25.32 29.65
N LEU A 10 -28.00 -26.00 29.21
CA LEU A 10 -26.79 -25.31 28.76
C LEU A 10 -27.11 -24.60 27.44
N SER A 11 -27.49 -23.34 27.51
CA SER A 11 -27.53 -22.47 26.35
C SER A 11 -26.10 -22.26 25.83
N LEU A 12 -25.69 -23.03 24.82
CA LEU A 12 -24.51 -22.81 24.00
C LEU A 12 -24.73 -21.49 23.24
N TRP A 13 -24.30 -20.40 23.82
CA TRP A 13 -24.10 -19.16 23.07
C TRP A 13 -22.94 -19.43 22.09
N GLY A 14 -23.31 -19.75 20.86
CA GLY A 14 -22.35 -19.86 19.77
C GLY A 14 -21.72 -18.47 19.58
N ILE A 15 -20.48 -18.31 20.06
CA ILE A 15 -19.64 -17.18 19.67
C ILE A 15 -19.33 -17.43 18.20
N SER A 16 -20.06 -16.77 17.31
CA SER A 16 -19.66 -16.68 15.90
C SER A 16 -18.34 -15.96 15.85
N ALA A 17 -17.25 -16.71 15.73
CA ALA A 17 -15.95 -16.16 15.38
C ALA A 17 -16.08 -15.61 13.96
N GLN A 18 -16.37 -14.34 13.83
CA GLN A 18 -16.37 -13.66 12.54
C GLN A 18 -14.93 -13.62 12.07
N ALA A 19 -14.64 -14.29 10.96
CA ALA A 19 -13.31 -14.26 10.37
C ALA A 19 -12.98 -12.80 10.02
N GLN A 20 -11.98 -12.26 10.67
CA GLN A 20 -11.55 -10.89 10.47
C GLN A 20 -10.85 -10.77 9.12
N VAL A 21 -11.29 -9.86 8.27
CA VAL A 21 -10.67 -9.58 6.97
C VAL A 21 -9.22 -9.13 7.17
N GLN A 22 -8.30 -9.86 6.54
CA GLN A 22 -6.87 -9.60 6.62
C GLN A 22 -6.44 -8.63 5.53
N ILE A 23 -6.29 -7.35 5.89
CA ILE A 23 -5.73 -6.33 4.99
C ILE A 23 -4.21 -6.33 5.12
N LEU A 24 -3.53 -6.41 3.98
CA LEU A 24 -2.11 -6.14 3.85
C LEU A 24 -1.92 -4.89 2.98
N THR A 25 -0.99 -4.04 3.34
CA THR A 25 -0.60 -2.88 2.53
C THR A 25 0.89 -2.96 2.21
N SER A 26 1.32 -2.34 1.12
CA SER A 26 2.74 -2.35 0.76
C SER A 26 3.58 -1.53 1.72
N ILE A 27 3.17 -0.30 2.02
CA ILE A 27 3.91 0.69 2.79
C ILE A 27 3.14 1.18 4.02
N LYS A 28 3.88 1.72 4.98
CA LYS A 28 3.34 2.22 6.26
C LYS A 28 2.25 3.29 6.10
N PRO A 29 2.35 4.28 5.21
CA PRO A 29 1.27 5.26 5.01
C PRO A 29 -0.07 4.61 4.66
N LEU A 30 -0.10 3.66 3.74
CA LEU A 30 -1.32 2.93 3.39
C LEU A 30 -1.86 2.12 4.58
N GLN A 31 -0.97 1.53 5.40
CA GLN A 31 -1.39 0.83 6.61
C GLN A 31 -2.09 1.76 7.60
N LEU A 32 -1.60 2.99 7.76
CA LEU A 32 -2.20 3.96 8.67
C LEU A 32 -3.60 4.39 8.18
N ILE A 33 -3.78 4.57 6.87
CA ILE A 33 -5.10 4.86 6.28
C ILE A 33 -6.04 3.66 6.49
N ALA A 34 -5.59 2.45 6.19
CA ALA A 34 -6.38 1.24 6.40
C ALA A 34 -6.74 1.02 7.87
N ALA A 35 -5.83 1.31 8.80
CA ALA A 35 -6.08 1.22 10.23
C ALA A 35 -7.16 2.21 10.70
N ALA A 36 -7.17 3.43 10.17
CA ALA A 36 -8.20 4.41 10.47
C ALA A 36 -9.58 3.96 9.94
N VAL A 37 -9.63 3.30 8.78
CA VAL A 37 -10.88 2.75 8.22
C VAL A 37 -11.37 1.53 9.01
N GLN A 38 -10.46 0.66 9.47
CA GLN A 38 -10.78 -0.56 10.25
C GLN A 38 -10.85 -0.32 11.77
N GLU A 39 -10.94 0.92 12.23
CA GLU A 39 -10.92 1.23 13.66
C GLU A 39 -11.92 0.37 14.44
N GLY A 40 -11.38 -0.41 15.40
CA GLY A 40 -12.17 -1.33 16.22
C GLY A 40 -12.51 -2.69 15.58
N TYR A 41 -12.27 -2.88 14.29
CA TYR A 41 -12.64 -4.10 13.56
C TYR A 41 -11.45 -4.91 13.03
N GLY A 42 -10.28 -4.32 12.93
CA GLY A 42 -9.12 -4.98 12.36
C GLY A 42 -7.79 -4.30 12.64
N GLN A 43 -6.73 -5.03 12.33
CA GLN A 43 -5.36 -4.52 12.37
C GLN A 43 -4.66 -4.82 11.04
N PRO A 44 -4.70 -3.90 10.07
CA PRO A 44 -4.05 -4.09 8.80
C PRO A 44 -2.53 -4.24 8.99
N GLN A 45 -1.94 -5.11 8.20
CA GLN A 45 -0.51 -5.35 8.21
C GLN A 45 0.20 -4.53 7.13
N VAL A 46 1.51 -4.36 7.29
CA VAL A 46 2.38 -3.74 6.28
C VAL A 46 3.38 -4.76 5.77
N LEU A 47 3.61 -4.77 4.45
CA LEU A 47 4.53 -5.71 3.79
C LEU A 47 5.98 -5.28 4.02
N LEU A 48 6.31 -4.02 3.73
CA LEU A 48 7.64 -3.49 3.88
C LEU A 48 7.95 -3.19 5.35
N PRO A 49 9.08 -3.70 5.87
CA PRO A 49 9.51 -3.38 7.23
C PRO A 49 9.92 -1.90 7.35
N PRO A 50 9.95 -1.34 8.56
CA PRO A 50 10.43 0.01 8.79
C PRO A 50 11.84 0.23 8.22
N GLY A 51 12.03 1.34 7.50
CA GLY A 51 13.30 1.71 6.88
C GLY A 51 13.61 1.03 5.55
N ALA A 52 12.78 0.12 5.06
CA ALA A 52 12.93 -0.45 3.74
C ALA A 52 12.49 0.56 2.66
N SER A 53 13.30 0.68 1.60
CA SER A 53 12.93 1.46 0.43
C SER A 53 11.94 0.71 -0.45
N PRO A 54 10.79 1.29 -0.80
CA PRO A 54 9.84 0.66 -1.72
C PRO A 54 10.38 0.54 -3.16
N HIS A 55 11.37 1.33 -3.55
CA HIS A 55 11.97 1.30 -4.88
C HIS A 55 12.89 0.10 -5.10
N TYR A 56 13.56 -0.38 -4.03
CA TYR A 56 14.61 -1.40 -4.11
C TYR A 56 14.37 -2.59 -3.20
N PHE A 57 13.11 -2.81 -2.79
CA PHE A 57 12.79 -3.91 -1.88
C PHE A 57 12.85 -5.26 -2.57
N VAL A 58 13.55 -6.21 -1.95
CA VAL A 58 13.61 -7.59 -2.40
C VAL A 58 12.75 -8.45 -1.47
N LEU A 59 11.68 -9.02 -2.04
CA LEU A 59 10.74 -9.88 -1.31
C LEU A 59 11.40 -11.18 -0.85
N ARG A 60 11.21 -11.49 0.43
CA ARG A 60 11.57 -12.79 1.00
C ARG A 60 10.44 -13.81 0.77
N PRO A 61 10.71 -15.11 0.86
CA PRO A 61 9.67 -16.14 0.79
C PRO A 61 8.54 -15.94 1.84
N SER A 62 8.89 -15.44 3.04
CA SER A 62 7.94 -15.08 4.08
C SER A 62 6.99 -13.95 3.66
N ASP A 63 7.50 -12.96 2.95
CA ASP A 63 6.72 -11.81 2.48
C ASP A 63 5.75 -12.25 1.37
N ALA A 64 6.22 -13.09 0.45
CA ALA A 64 5.37 -13.69 -0.57
C ALA A 64 4.24 -14.56 0.04
N LYS A 65 4.55 -15.30 1.13
CA LYS A 65 3.54 -16.06 1.88
C LYS A 65 2.50 -15.12 2.51
N ARG A 66 2.91 -14.06 3.19
CA ARG A 66 2.01 -13.06 3.78
C ARG A 66 1.11 -12.41 2.72
N LEU A 67 1.69 -12.06 1.57
CA LEU A 67 0.95 -11.53 0.43
C LEU A 67 -0.11 -12.53 -0.06
N GLY A 68 0.23 -13.82 -0.17
CA GLY A 68 -0.70 -14.88 -0.57
C GLY A 68 -1.82 -15.16 0.44
N GLN A 69 -1.62 -14.86 1.71
CA GLN A 69 -2.59 -15.12 2.80
C GLN A 69 -3.55 -13.96 3.06
N ALA A 70 -3.21 -12.74 2.65
CA ALA A 70 -4.06 -11.58 2.84
C ALA A 70 -5.33 -11.67 1.99
N ASP A 71 -6.48 -11.28 2.51
CA ASP A 71 -7.74 -11.21 1.75
C ASP A 71 -7.69 -10.03 0.78
N MET A 72 -7.18 -8.90 1.23
CA MET A 72 -7.05 -7.68 0.44
C MET A 72 -5.63 -7.14 0.50
N PHE A 73 -5.13 -6.67 -0.63
CA PHE A 73 -3.81 -6.05 -0.72
C PHE A 73 -3.88 -4.69 -1.40
N TYR A 74 -3.38 -3.64 -0.73
CA TYR A 74 -3.29 -2.28 -1.28
C TYR A 74 -1.83 -1.88 -1.43
N TRP A 75 -1.47 -1.40 -2.60
CA TRP A 75 -0.12 -0.95 -2.94
C TRP A 75 -0.20 0.31 -3.80
N ILE A 76 0.86 1.10 -3.85
CA ILE A 76 0.83 2.35 -4.61
C ILE A 76 0.68 2.07 -6.10
N GLY A 77 1.53 1.23 -6.65
CA GLY A 77 1.54 0.92 -8.05
C GLY A 77 2.93 0.61 -8.60
N PRO A 78 3.03 0.23 -9.89
CA PRO A 78 4.30 -0.16 -10.51
C PRO A 78 5.35 0.95 -10.52
N ASP A 79 4.95 2.23 -10.44
CA ASP A 79 5.88 3.35 -10.40
C ASP A 79 6.64 3.46 -9.06
N LEU A 80 6.12 2.88 -7.98
CA LEU A 80 6.79 2.79 -6.70
C LEU A 80 7.33 1.39 -6.43
N GLU A 81 6.45 0.37 -6.49
CA GLU A 81 6.80 -1.01 -6.17
C GLU A 81 6.92 -1.89 -7.41
N ASN A 82 7.93 -1.63 -8.23
CA ASN A 82 8.17 -2.31 -9.51
C ASN A 82 8.37 -3.84 -9.40
N PHE A 83 8.64 -4.36 -8.22
CA PHE A 83 8.82 -5.79 -7.92
C PHE A 83 7.50 -6.55 -7.72
N LEU A 84 6.36 -5.86 -7.52
CA LEU A 84 5.07 -6.48 -7.21
C LEU A 84 4.29 -7.01 -8.43
N PRO A 85 4.27 -6.38 -9.60
CA PRO A 85 3.37 -6.75 -10.68
C PRO A 85 3.40 -8.23 -11.06
N LYS A 86 4.60 -8.83 -11.19
CA LYS A 86 4.74 -10.25 -11.55
C LYS A 86 4.20 -11.21 -10.49
N LEU A 87 4.23 -10.82 -9.23
CA LEU A 87 3.71 -11.61 -8.12
C LEU A 87 2.18 -11.51 -8.05
N LEU A 88 1.66 -10.30 -8.25
CA LEU A 88 0.23 -10.03 -8.17
C LEU A 88 -0.57 -10.71 -9.30
N GLN A 89 0.04 -10.94 -10.47
CA GLN A 89 -0.58 -11.71 -11.56
C GLN A 89 -0.99 -13.14 -11.16
N LYS A 90 -0.35 -13.72 -10.14
CA LYS A 90 -0.64 -15.07 -9.65
C LYS A 90 -1.61 -15.08 -8.46
N ARG A 91 -2.01 -13.91 -8.00
CA ARG A 91 -2.88 -13.74 -6.85
C ARG A 91 -4.35 -13.70 -7.30
N SER A 92 -5.21 -14.48 -6.65
CA SER A 92 -6.66 -14.51 -6.92
C SER A 92 -7.47 -13.55 -6.04
N GLN A 93 -6.94 -13.19 -4.87
CA GLN A 93 -7.61 -12.28 -3.94
C GLN A 93 -7.43 -10.82 -4.39
N LEU A 94 -8.25 -9.93 -3.84
CA LEU A 94 -8.26 -8.51 -4.21
C LEU A 94 -6.87 -7.86 -4.07
N SER A 95 -6.44 -7.21 -5.14
CA SER A 95 -5.20 -6.42 -5.17
C SER A 95 -5.47 -5.09 -5.87
N VAL A 96 -5.33 -3.99 -5.16
CA VAL A 96 -5.63 -2.65 -5.64
C VAL A 96 -4.34 -1.85 -5.78
N ALA A 97 -4.00 -1.47 -7.02
CA ALA A 97 -3.00 -0.43 -7.26
C ALA A 97 -3.68 0.92 -7.03
N VAL A 98 -3.22 1.63 -6.01
CA VAL A 98 -3.83 2.90 -5.60
C VAL A 98 -3.74 3.94 -6.73
N GLN A 99 -2.61 3.99 -7.44
CA GLN A 99 -2.41 4.95 -8.54
C GLN A 99 -3.43 4.82 -9.67
N ASP A 100 -4.12 3.68 -9.79
CA ASP A 100 -5.11 3.43 -10.83
C ASP A 100 -6.53 3.86 -10.44
N LEU A 101 -6.72 4.41 -9.23
CA LEU A 101 -8.02 4.89 -8.78
C LEU A 101 -8.41 6.17 -9.54
N PRO A 102 -9.60 6.22 -10.16
CA PRO A 102 -9.96 7.29 -11.09
C PRO A 102 -10.09 8.69 -10.45
N GLU A 103 -10.35 8.75 -9.14
CA GLU A 103 -10.53 10.01 -8.41
C GLU A 103 -9.24 10.59 -7.84
N LEU A 104 -8.09 9.92 -8.06
CA LEU A 104 -6.81 10.41 -7.56
C LEU A 104 -6.30 11.61 -8.35
N GLN A 105 -5.69 12.53 -7.62
CA GLN A 105 -4.92 13.63 -8.19
C GLN A 105 -3.47 13.19 -8.33
N LEU A 106 -3.07 12.88 -9.57
CA LEU A 106 -1.69 12.52 -9.88
C LEU A 106 -0.86 13.79 -10.06
N GLN A 107 0.29 13.83 -9.42
CA GLN A 107 1.32 14.84 -9.64
C GLN A 107 2.44 14.26 -10.47
N HIS A 108 3.12 15.11 -11.22
CA HIS A 108 4.27 14.73 -12.03
C HIS A 108 5.47 15.58 -11.60
N PHE A 109 6.66 15.00 -11.69
CA PHE A 109 7.87 15.77 -11.44
C PHE A 109 8.02 16.85 -12.50
N ALA A 110 8.30 18.09 -12.05
CA ALA A 110 8.50 19.23 -12.94
C ALA A 110 9.75 19.02 -13.82
N ASP A 111 9.66 19.51 -15.06
CA ASP A 111 10.83 19.55 -15.93
C ASP A 111 11.80 20.64 -15.40
N PRO A 112 13.09 20.30 -15.12
CA PRO A 112 14.05 21.27 -14.60
C PRO A 112 14.36 22.42 -15.57
N HIS A 113 13.85 22.41 -16.79
CA HIS A 113 14.10 23.42 -17.80
C HIS A 113 13.15 24.64 -17.79
N GLU A 114 12.18 24.70 -16.91
CA GLU A 114 11.22 25.84 -16.87
C GLU A 114 11.72 27.07 -16.08
N HIS A 115 12.90 27.03 -15.49
CA HIS A 115 13.53 28.21 -14.88
C HIS A 115 14.69 28.71 -15.74
N GLN A 116 14.39 29.40 -16.84
CA GLN A 116 15.36 30.25 -17.53
C GLN A 116 15.68 31.45 -16.64
N HIS A 117 16.68 31.33 -15.79
CA HIS A 117 17.45 32.48 -15.33
C HIS A 117 18.78 32.45 -16.06
N GLU A 118 18.93 33.39 -16.99
CA GLU A 118 20.18 33.73 -17.65
C GLU A 118 21.24 34.09 -16.60
N HIS A 119 22.16 33.17 -16.35
CA HIS A 119 23.47 33.47 -15.79
C HIS A 119 24.50 32.62 -16.52
N GLU A 120 25.15 33.26 -17.49
CA GLU A 120 26.41 32.80 -18.08
C GLU A 120 27.46 32.69 -16.97
N HIS A 121 27.90 31.48 -16.64
CA HIS A 121 29.19 31.22 -16.04
C HIS A 121 29.79 29.95 -16.65
N GLU A 122 30.75 30.17 -17.58
CA GLU A 122 31.71 29.15 -17.97
C GLU A 122 32.45 28.64 -16.73
N GLN A 123 32.30 27.35 -16.42
CA GLN A 123 33.33 26.58 -15.71
C GLN A 123 33.33 25.14 -16.20
N GLN A 124 34.39 24.84 -16.94
CA GLN A 124 34.85 23.51 -17.27
C GLN A 124 35.08 22.72 -15.97
N ASN A 125 34.34 21.64 -15.76
CA ASN A 125 34.76 20.61 -14.82
C ASN A 125 34.53 19.23 -15.44
N THR A 126 35.65 18.62 -15.81
CA THR A 126 35.77 17.20 -16.11
C THR A 126 35.50 16.40 -14.85
N HIS A 127 34.32 15.81 -14.76
CA HIS A 127 34.02 14.78 -13.77
C HIS A 127 33.84 13.42 -14.45
N THR A 128 34.74 12.51 -14.10
CA THR A 128 34.70 11.08 -14.30
C THR A 128 33.25 10.55 -14.08
N ALA A 129 32.73 9.89 -15.11
CA ALA A 129 31.44 9.21 -15.08
C ALA A 129 31.50 8.07 -14.05
N GLN A 130 31.07 8.35 -12.82
CA GLN A 130 30.54 7.32 -11.96
C GLN A 130 29.14 6.98 -12.51
N LEU A 131 28.92 5.70 -12.78
CA LEU A 131 27.60 5.15 -13.08
C LEU A 131 26.70 5.34 -11.84
N VAL A 132 26.06 6.49 -11.78
CA VAL A 132 24.94 6.70 -10.88
C VAL A 132 23.79 5.94 -11.54
N GLU A 133 23.35 4.83 -10.94
CA GLU A 133 22.07 4.23 -11.28
C GLU A 133 21.03 5.34 -11.11
N HIS A 134 20.54 5.86 -12.22
CA HIS A 134 19.47 6.85 -12.23
C HIS A 134 18.22 6.19 -11.69
N ASP A 135 17.78 6.65 -10.53
CA ASP A 135 16.47 6.33 -9.99
C ASP A 135 15.42 6.86 -10.98
N HIS A 136 14.88 5.96 -11.80
CA HIS A 136 13.86 6.30 -12.81
C HIS A 136 12.57 6.86 -12.19
N ALA A 137 12.40 6.75 -10.87
CA ALA A 137 11.23 7.22 -10.15
C ALA A 137 11.11 8.76 -10.04
N HIS A 138 12.17 9.50 -10.37
CA HIS A 138 12.20 10.98 -10.30
C HIS A 138 12.51 11.65 -11.63
N LEU A 139 12.26 10.97 -12.75
CA LEU A 139 12.44 11.57 -14.07
C LEU A 139 11.38 12.67 -14.31
N PRO A 140 11.76 13.78 -15.01
CA PRO A 140 10.81 14.80 -15.41
C PRO A 140 9.62 14.19 -16.16
N GLY A 141 8.40 14.60 -15.79
CA GLY A 141 7.16 14.06 -16.35
C GLY A 141 6.72 12.69 -15.80
N ALA A 142 7.56 12.00 -15.01
CA ALA A 142 7.14 10.79 -14.30
C ALA A 142 6.12 11.14 -13.20
N ILE A 143 5.25 10.18 -12.88
CA ILE A 143 4.30 10.33 -11.78
C ILE A 143 5.07 10.39 -10.45
N ASP A 144 4.73 11.38 -9.61
CA ASP A 144 5.15 11.37 -8.22
C ASP A 144 4.34 10.32 -7.47
N ALA A 145 4.97 9.20 -7.21
CA ALA A 145 4.34 8.04 -6.56
C ALA A 145 4.03 8.28 -5.06
N HIS A 146 4.37 9.43 -4.48
CA HIS A 146 4.03 9.79 -3.09
C HIS A 146 2.58 10.26 -2.93
N LEU A 147 1.66 9.54 -3.56
CA LEU A 147 0.24 9.88 -3.73
C LEU A 147 -0.49 10.17 -2.41
N TRP A 148 -0.10 9.48 -1.34
CA TRP A 148 -0.73 9.60 -0.01
C TRP A 148 -0.46 10.92 0.70
N LEU A 149 0.50 11.71 0.24
CA LEU A 149 0.83 13.01 0.84
C LEU A 149 -0.25 14.07 0.56
N LEU A 150 -1.06 13.90 -0.48
CA LEU A 150 -2.20 14.76 -0.74
C LEU A 150 -3.40 14.32 0.12
N PRO A 151 -3.97 15.23 0.96
CA PRO A 151 -5.12 14.87 1.81
C PRO A 151 -6.35 14.40 1.01
N HIS A 152 -6.54 14.92 -0.21
CA HIS A 152 -7.58 14.44 -1.12
C HIS A 152 -7.38 12.96 -1.45
N ASN A 153 -6.18 12.59 -1.87
CA ASN A 153 -5.84 11.21 -2.24
C ASN A 153 -5.97 10.25 -1.04
N ALA A 154 -5.51 10.67 0.13
CA ALA A 154 -5.67 9.87 1.35
C ALA A 154 -7.16 9.56 1.64
N ARG A 155 -8.05 10.53 1.37
CA ARG A 155 -9.51 10.32 1.51
C ARG A 155 -10.04 9.34 0.45
N VAL A 156 -9.64 9.48 -0.81
CA VAL A 156 -10.03 8.55 -1.88
C VAL A 156 -9.59 7.12 -1.55
N ILE A 157 -8.36 6.95 -1.08
CA ILE A 157 -7.84 5.64 -0.65
C ILE A 157 -8.68 5.07 0.49
N ALA A 158 -8.99 5.89 1.51
CA ALA A 158 -9.81 5.46 2.64
C ALA A 158 -11.23 5.05 2.19
N GLN A 159 -11.85 5.80 1.30
CA GLN A 159 -13.17 5.49 0.72
C GLN A 159 -13.15 4.16 -0.04
N ARG A 160 -12.10 3.93 -0.83
CA ARG A 160 -11.93 2.67 -1.57
C ARG A 160 -11.80 1.48 -0.61
N ILE A 161 -10.95 1.58 0.41
CA ILE A 161 -10.80 0.53 1.42
C ILE A 161 -12.13 0.27 2.15
N GLY A 162 -12.86 1.33 2.49
CA GLY A 162 -14.17 1.22 3.14
C GLY A 162 -15.21 0.53 2.26
N ALA A 163 -15.24 0.82 0.96
CA ALA A 163 -16.13 0.17 0.00
C ALA A 163 -15.81 -1.33 -0.12
N ASP A 164 -14.53 -1.68 -0.30
CA ASP A 164 -14.10 -3.07 -0.46
C ASP A 164 -14.36 -3.93 0.80
N LEU A 165 -14.45 -3.32 1.99
CA LEU A 165 -14.80 -4.01 3.25
C LEU A 165 -16.29 -4.32 3.39
N THR A 166 -17.13 -3.72 2.55
CA THR A 166 -18.60 -3.86 2.60
C THR A 166 -19.16 -4.77 1.50
N GLU A 167 -18.31 -5.22 0.58
CA GLU A 167 -18.65 -6.19 -0.47
C GLU A 167 -18.49 -7.63 0.01
#